data_04681db24791bd95b94835315925a05f
#
_entry.id   04681db24791bd95b94835315925a05f
#
_cell.length_a   1.000
_cell.length_b   1.000
_cell.length_c   1.000
_cell.angle_alpha   90.00
_cell.angle_beta   90.00
_cell.angle_gamma   90.00
#
_symmetry.space_group_name_H-M   'P 1'
#
loop_
_entity.id
_entity.type
_entity.pdbx_description
1 polymer ?
#
loop_
_entity_poly.entity_id
_entity_poly.type
_entity_poly.pdbx_seq_one_letter_code
_entity_poly.pdbx_strand_id
1 'polypeptide(L)'
;MKKSILMAALGLLSLNTIAQDTPKEEGFIFTTVKENPITSVKNQNRAGTCWCYSGLAFIESELLRMGKGEYDFSEMFIVHNTYLDRADKAVRTHGDVSFSQGGSFYDVIYGMKTFGLVPEEEMRPGVMYGDTLSNHTELTAVSDAVVAAIAKGCLLYTSPSPRD
;
A
#
# COMPACT_ATOMS: atom_id res chain seq x y z
N MET A 1 -57.00 30.87 29.24
CA MET A 1 -56.06 31.82 28.67
C MET A 1 -54.76 31.99 29.45
N LYS A 2 -54.65 31.73 30.78
CA LYS A 2 -53.39 31.87 31.54
C LYS A 2 -52.39 30.72 31.40
N LYS A 3 -52.83 29.52 31.01
CA LYS A 3 -51.94 28.35 30.83
C LYS A 3 -51.19 28.33 29.48
N SER A 4 -51.74 28.95 28.45
CA SER A 4 -51.11 29.01 27.12
C SER A 4 -49.98 30.05 27.06
N ILE A 5 -50.00 31.06 27.91
CA ILE A 5 -48.91 32.06 27.96
C ILE A 5 -47.70 31.55 28.69
N LEU A 6 -47.87 30.63 29.65
CA LEU A 6 -46.74 30.02 30.37
C LEU A 6 -45.93 29.05 29.49
N MET A 7 -46.59 28.35 28.58
CA MET A 7 -45.91 27.45 27.61
C MET A 7 -45.11 28.21 26.54
N ALA A 8 -45.62 29.41 26.14
CA ALA A 8 -44.89 30.24 25.17
C ALA A 8 -43.62 30.89 25.78
N ALA A 9 -43.63 31.16 27.10
CA ALA A 9 -42.46 31.72 27.78
C ALA A 9 -41.35 30.70 28.01
N LEU A 10 -41.67 29.39 28.19
CA LEU A 10 -40.65 28.33 28.30
C LEU A 10 -40.00 28.00 26.95
N GLY A 11 -40.69 28.18 25.84
CA GLY A 11 -40.15 27.92 24.49
C GLY A 11 -39.15 28.96 24.01
N LEU A 12 -39.12 30.14 24.60
CA LEU A 12 -38.21 31.23 24.22
C LEU A 12 -36.88 31.23 25.00
N LEU A 13 -36.78 30.44 26.09
CA LEU A 13 -35.55 30.34 26.86
C LEU A 13 -34.54 29.29 26.32
N SER A 14 -34.94 28.45 25.36
CA SER A 14 -34.10 27.40 24.82
C SER A 14 -33.30 27.79 23.56
N LEU A 15 -33.36 29.04 23.11
CA LEU A 15 -32.72 29.51 21.89
C LEU A 15 -31.40 30.27 22.12
N ASN A 16 -30.90 30.32 23.35
CA ASN A 16 -29.56 30.87 23.63
C ASN A 16 -28.54 29.77 23.95
N THR A 17 -28.42 28.77 23.08
CA THR A 17 -27.17 28.06 22.98
C THR A 17 -26.18 28.96 22.24
N ILE A 18 -25.51 29.81 22.99
CA ILE A 18 -24.28 30.45 22.52
C ILE A 18 -23.38 29.33 22.10
N ALA A 19 -23.14 29.19 20.81
CA ALA A 19 -22.00 28.38 20.32
C ALA A 19 -20.77 28.97 21.02
N GLN A 20 -20.23 28.24 21.99
CA GLN A 20 -18.94 28.56 22.54
C GLN A 20 -17.96 28.40 21.37
N ASP A 21 -17.44 29.52 20.89
CA ASP A 21 -16.25 29.51 20.05
C ASP A 21 -15.19 28.77 20.84
N THR A 22 -14.97 27.51 20.47
CA THR A 22 -13.77 26.78 20.92
C THR A 22 -12.60 27.61 20.48
N PRO A 23 -11.66 27.96 21.38
CA PRO A 23 -10.46 28.68 20.99
C PRO A 23 -9.83 27.87 19.85
N LYS A 24 -9.65 28.47 18.67
CA LYS A 24 -8.83 27.87 17.63
C LYS A 24 -7.47 27.68 18.26
N GLU A 25 -7.07 26.43 18.48
CA GLU A 25 -5.67 26.13 18.79
C GLU A 25 -4.84 26.81 17.71
N GLU A 26 -4.03 27.77 18.11
CA GLU A 26 -3.04 28.37 17.22
C GLU A 26 -2.02 27.26 16.90
N GLY A 27 -2.30 26.49 15.86
CA GLY A 27 -1.40 25.48 15.35
C GLY A 27 -0.13 26.14 14.79
N PHE A 28 0.90 25.34 14.58
CA PHE A 28 2.10 25.80 13.93
C PHE A 28 1.80 26.36 12.54
N ILE A 29 2.31 27.55 12.24
CA ILE A 29 2.24 28.16 10.92
C ILE A 29 3.47 27.72 10.13
N PHE A 30 3.24 26.93 9.08
CA PHE A 30 4.31 26.47 8.19
C PHE A 30 4.35 27.33 6.94
N THR A 31 5.56 27.68 6.52
CA THR A 31 5.81 28.35 5.25
C THR A 31 6.49 27.37 4.31
N THR A 32 5.90 27.14 3.13
CA THR A 32 6.51 26.29 2.10
C THR A 32 7.79 26.95 1.58
N VAL A 33 8.92 26.33 1.82
CA VAL A 33 10.23 26.80 1.33
C VAL A 33 10.48 26.26 -0.08
N LYS A 34 10.10 25.01 -0.31
CA LYS A 34 10.23 24.36 -1.61
C LYS A 34 9.17 23.26 -1.72
N GLU A 35 8.54 23.18 -2.88
CA GLU A 35 7.62 22.12 -3.25
C GLU A 35 8.19 21.34 -4.44
N ASN A 36 8.23 20.03 -4.32
CA ASN A 36 8.60 19.16 -5.44
C ASN A 36 7.30 18.63 -6.08
N PRO A 37 7.25 18.51 -7.40
CA PRO A 37 6.11 17.89 -8.07
C PRO A 37 5.99 16.42 -7.65
N ILE A 38 4.78 15.98 -7.43
CA ILE A 38 4.45 14.59 -7.09
C ILE A 38 3.33 14.10 -7.99
N THR A 39 3.28 12.78 -8.20
CA THR A 39 2.15 12.10 -8.84
C THR A 39 0.99 11.91 -7.85
N SER A 40 -0.14 11.39 -8.31
CA SER A 40 -1.31 11.17 -7.47
C SER A 40 -1.01 10.19 -6.34
N VAL A 41 -1.58 10.45 -5.15
CA VAL A 41 -1.45 9.54 -4.00
C VAL A 41 -2.33 8.32 -4.21
N LYS A 42 -1.73 7.12 -4.12
CA LYS A 42 -2.41 5.83 -4.28
C LYS A 42 -2.74 5.17 -2.94
N ASN A 43 -3.76 4.33 -2.93
CA ASN A 43 -4.21 3.60 -1.75
C ASN A 43 -3.80 2.12 -1.83
N GLN A 44 -2.85 1.71 -0.99
CA GLN A 44 -2.43 0.31 -0.92
C GLN A 44 -3.45 -0.63 -0.26
N ASN A 45 -4.47 -0.07 0.45
CA ASN A 45 -5.49 -0.81 1.17
C ASN A 45 -4.91 -1.91 2.09
N ARG A 46 -5.42 -3.15 1.99
CA ARG A 46 -5.04 -4.29 2.83
C ARG A 46 -3.91 -5.12 2.23
N ALA A 47 -2.80 -4.47 1.91
CA ALA A 47 -1.61 -5.12 1.40
C ALA A 47 -0.36 -4.59 2.11
N GLY A 48 0.57 -5.45 2.50
CA GLY A 48 1.84 -5.08 3.13
C GLY A 48 2.88 -4.58 2.12
N THR A 49 2.44 -3.75 1.16
CA THR A 49 3.22 -3.34 -0.02
C THR A 49 3.61 -1.87 -0.03
N CYS A 50 3.58 -1.20 1.14
CA CYS A 50 3.95 0.23 1.27
C CYS A 50 5.33 0.55 0.68
N TRP A 51 6.27 -0.38 0.76
CA TRP A 51 7.61 -0.26 0.17
C TRP A 51 7.56 -0.06 -1.34
N CYS A 52 6.63 -0.74 -2.04
CA CYS A 52 6.48 -0.63 -3.49
C CYS A 52 5.78 0.68 -3.86
N TYR A 53 4.66 1.00 -3.20
CA TYR A 53 3.93 2.24 -3.42
C TYR A 53 4.80 3.48 -3.19
N SER A 54 5.53 3.53 -2.08
CA SER A 54 6.43 4.66 -1.80
C SER A 54 7.62 4.71 -2.76
N GLY A 55 8.13 3.54 -3.17
CA GLY A 55 9.27 3.46 -4.07
C GLY A 55 8.93 3.88 -5.50
N LEU A 56 7.79 3.45 -6.04
CA LEU A 56 7.34 3.88 -7.37
C LEU A 56 6.92 5.34 -7.37
N ALA A 57 6.19 5.81 -6.35
CA ALA A 57 5.85 7.23 -6.21
C ALA A 57 7.09 8.14 -6.19
N PHE A 58 8.19 7.69 -5.55
CA PHE A 58 9.46 8.41 -5.61
C PHE A 58 10.03 8.45 -7.03
N ILE A 59 10.06 7.31 -7.74
CA ILE A 59 10.58 7.23 -9.11
C ILE A 59 9.75 8.09 -10.07
N GLU A 60 8.42 8.02 -9.98
CA GLU A 60 7.49 8.82 -10.78
C GLU A 60 7.70 10.32 -10.54
N SER A 61 7.81 10.72 -9.27
CA SER A 61 8.07 12.11 -8.90
C SER A 61 9.43 12.61 -9.42
N GLU A 62 10.47 11.76 -9.41
CA GLU A 62 11.77 12.09 -9.97
C GLU A 62 11.73 12.22 -11.50
N LEU A 63 10.99 11.37 -12.19
CA LEU A 63 10.78 11.49 -13.64
C LEU A 63 10.07 12.81 -13.98
N LEU A 64 9.03 13.14 -13.20
CA LEU A 64 8.31 14.41 -13.33
C LEU A 64 9.23 15.61 -13.07
N ARG A 65 10.02 15.57 -11.99
CA ARG A 65 11.00 16.60 -11.64
C ARG A 65 12.08 16.80 -12.74
N MET A 66 12.47 15.70 -13.40
CA MET A 66 13.46 15.73 -14.50
C MET A 66 12.83 16.13 -15.85
N GLY A 67 11.54 16.43 -15.90
CA GLY A 67 10.84 16.79 -17.15
C GLY A 67 10.71 15.64 -18.14
N LYS A 68 10.71 14.38 -17.64
CA LYS A 68 10.55 13.19 -18.48
C LYS A 68 9.10 12.85 -18.78
N GLY A 69 8.16 13.54 -18.14
CA GLY A 69 6.73 13.31 -18.24
C GLY A 69 6.16 12.70 -16.97
N GLU A 70 4.84 12.58 -16.94
CA GLU A 70 4.09 11.93 -15.87
C GLU A 70 3.88 10.47 -16.24
N TYR A 71 4.23 9.60 -15.33
CA TYR A 71 4.09 8.15 -15.44
C TYR A 71 3.29 7.63 -14.25
N ASP A 72 2.56 6.56 -14.50
CA ASP A 72 1.77 5.81 -13.52
C ASP A 72 2.14 4.32 -13.68
N PHE A 73 3.05 3.85 -12.80
CA PHE A 73 3.57 2.49 -12.88
C PHE A 73 2.80 1.54 -11.96
N SER A 74 2.64 0.29 -12.41
CA SER A 74 1.96 -0.75 -11.66
C SER A 74 2.80 -1.24 -10.48
N GLU A 75 2.30 -0.98 -9.26
CA GLU A 75 2.85 -1.58 -8.05
C GLU A 75 2.64 -3.08 -8.05
N MET A 76 1.50 -3.54 -8.55
CA MET A 76 1.16 -4.96 -8.55
C MET A 76 2.08 -5.78 -9.43
N PHE A 77 2.59 -5.21 -10.52
CA PHE A 77 3.59 -5.87 -11.36
C PHE A 77 4.90 -6.13 -10.60
N ILE A 78 5.42 -5.13 -9.92
CA ILE A 78 6.64 -5.27 -9.10
C ILE A 78 6.41 -6.21 -7.92
N VAL A 79 5.29 -6.06 -7.21
CA VAL A 79 4.93 -6.92 -6.08
C VAL A 79 4.81 -8.39 -6.51
N HIS A 80 4.11 -8.66 -7.61
CA HIS A 80 3.93 -10.01 -8.13
C HIS A 80 5.27 -10.70 -8.41
N ASN A 81 6.12 -10.05 -9.18
CA ASN A 81 7.43 -10.61 -9.54
C ASN A 81 8.34 -10.76 -8.32
N THR A 82 8.30 -9.82 -7.39
CA THR A 82 9.05 -9.91 -6.13
C THR A 82 8.56 -11.07 -5.27
N TYR A 83 7.25 -11.33 -5.21
CA TYR A 83 6.71 -12.45 -4.45
C TYR A 83 7.10 -13.79 -5.06
N LEU A 84 7.07 -13.91 -6.39
CA LEU A 84 7.54 -15.13 -7.06
C LEU A 84 9.03 -15.40 -6.78
N ASP A 85 9.87 -14.39 -6.90
CA ASP A 85 11.31 -14.50 -6.61
C ASP A 85 11.58 -14.87 -5.14
N ARG A 86 10.82 -14.29 -4.21
CA ARG A 86 10.93 -14.64 -2.78
C ARG A 86 10.43 -16.04 -2.48
N ALA A 87 9.34 -16.48 -3.12
CA ALA A 87 8.85 -17.84 -2.96
C ALA A 87 9.88 -18.87 -3.45
N ASP A 88 10.48 -18.64 -4.62
CA ASP A 88 11.55 -19.49 -5.14
C ASP A 88 12.75 -19.52 -4.17
N LYS A 89 13.19 -18.37 -3.68
CA LYS A 89 14.29 -18.32 -2.70
C LYS A 89 13.95 -19.04 -1.40
N ALA A 90 12.74 -18.84 -0.85
CA ALA A 90 12.31 -19.52 0.36
C ALA A 90 12.31 -21.05 0.20
N VAL A 91 11.84 -21.55 -0.95
CA VAL A 91 11.87 -22.98 -1.27
C VAL A 91 13.31 -23.50 -1.39
N ARG A 92 14.16 -22.81 -2.15
CA ARG A 92 15.57 -23.19 -2.36
C ARG A 92 16.42 -23.18 -1.10
N THR A 93 16.07 -22.33 -0.14
CA THR A 93 16.77 -22.22 1.15
C THR A 93 16.09 -23.02 2.26
N HIS A 94 15.12 -23.89 1.93
CA HIS A 94 14.36 -24.68 2.89
C HIS A 94 13.69 -23.84 4.01
N GLY A 95 13.34 -22.58 3.71
CA GLY A 95 12.71 -21.66 4.64
C GLY A 95 13.66 -20.77 5.44
N ASP A 96 14.98 -20.85 5.24
CA ASP A 96 15.95 -19.94 5.88
C ASP A 96 15.71 -18.48 5.46
N VAL A 97 15.31 -18.25 4.21
CA VAL A 97 14.82 -16.95 3.74
C VAL A 97 13.32 -16.94 3.88
N SER A 98 12.81 -16.00 4.68
CA SER A 98 11.38 -15.88 4.90
C SER A 98 10.64 -15.36 3.67
N PHE A 99 9.50 -15.96 3.38
CA PHE A 99 8.52 -15.43 2.46
C PHE A 99 7.59 -14.46 3.22
N SER A 100 7.49 -13.20 2.80
CA SER A 100 6.65 -12.19 3.45
C SER A 100 6.28 -11.05 2.50
N GLN A 101 5.22 -10.30 2.85
CA GLN A 101 4.77 -9.15 2.06
C GLN A 101 5.70 -7.93 2.16
N GLY A 102 6.36 -7.74 3.31
CA GLY A 102 7.23 -6.61 3.58
C GLY A 102 8.39 -6.50 2.58
N GLY A 103 8.94 -5.33 2.42
CA GLY A 103 10.06 -5.07 1.52
C GLY A 103 10.69 -3.71 1.77
N SER A 104 11.61 -3.36 0.89
CA SER A 104 12.38 -2.12 0.96
C SER A 104 12.46 -1.44 -0.42
N PHE A 105 12.98 -0.24 -0.44
CA PHE A 105 13.26 0.46 -1.70
C PHE A 105 14.22 -0.33 -2.61
N TYR A 106 15.11 -1.13 -2.02
CA TYR A 106 15.98 -2.02 -2.78
C TYR A 106 15.19 -3.01 -3.64
N ASP A 107 14.10 -3.56 -3.12
CA ASP A 107 13.25 -4.51 -3.86
C ASP A 107 12.59 -3.84 -5.07
N VAL A 108 12.22 -2.57 -4.97
CA VAL A 108 11.71 -1.80 -6.13
C VAL A 108 12.78 -1.65 -7.19
N ILE A 109 13.98 -1.24 -6.81
CA ILE A 109 15.10 -1.08 -7.75
C ILE A 109 15.50 -2.42 -8.37
N TYR A 110 15.52 -3.48 -7.58
CA TYR A 110 15.78 -4.84 -8.07
C TYR A 110 14.71 -5.28 -9.07
N GLY A 111 13.43 -5.13 -8.71
CA GLY A 111 12.31 -5.49 -9.57
C GLY A 111 12.34 -4.72 -10.90
N MET A 112 12.54 -3.41 -10.82
CA MET A 112 12.67 -2.55 -11.99
C MET A 112 13.83 -2.98 -12.92
N LYS A 113 14.99 -3.31 -12.36
CA LYS A 113 16.16 -3.74 -13.14
C LYS A 113 16.00 -5.13 -13.73
N THR A 114 15.32 -6.03 -13.04
CA THR A 114 15.21 -7.44 -13.41
C THR A 114 14.03 -7.71 -14.33
N PHE A 115 12.88 -7.10 -14.04
CA PHE A 115 11.61 -7.38 -14.71
C PHE A 115 11.10 -6.20 -15.55
N GLY A 116 11.63 -4.99 -15.32
CA GLY A 116 11.16 -3.76 -15.94
C GLY A 116 10.00 -3.11 -15.18
N LEU A 117 9.33 -2.19 -15.83
CA LEU A 117 8.14 -1.49 -15.35
C LEU A 117 7.04 -1.57 -16.41
N VAL A 118 5.80 -1.63 -15.98
CA VAL A 118 4.63 -1.56 -16.85
C VAL A 118 3.69 -0.46 -16.34
N PRO A 119 2.87 0.13 -17.22
CA PRO A 119 1.83 1.06 -16.79
C PRO A 119 0.83 0.40 -15.83
N GLU A 120 0.23 1.19 -14.93
CA GLU A 120 -0.77 0.72 -13.96
C GLU A 120 -1.95 0.01 -14.64
N GLU A 121 -2.35 0.45 -15.82
CA GLU A 121 -3.46 -0.13 -16.58
C GLU A 121 -3.24 -1.59 -17.00
N GLU A 122 -1.99 -2.04 -17.13
CA GLU A 122 -1.64 -3.41 -17.51
C GLU A 122 -1.80 -4.40 -16.36
N MET A 123 -1.60 -3.94 -15.11
CA MET A 123 -1.77 -4.80 -13.93
C MET A 123 -2.28 -4.01 -12.74
N ARG A 124 -3.57 -3.69 -12.77
CA ARG A 124 -4.26 -2.93 -11.71
C ARG A 124 -4.47 -3.76 -10.44
N PRO A 125 -4.50 -3.11 -9.26
CA PRO A 125 -4.84 -3.78 -8.01
C PRO A 125 -6.30 -4.26 -8.01
N GLY A 126 -6.57 -5.36 -7.30
CA GLY A 126 -7.91 -5.83 -7.00
C GLY A 126 -8.70 -6.50 -8.14
N VAL A 127 -8.23 -6.42 -9.38
CA VAL A 127 -8.98 -6.86 -10.58
C VAL A 127 -9.48 -8.30 -10.48
N MET A 128 -8.69 -9.22 -9.93
CA MET A 128 -9.08 -10.63 -9.79
C MET A 128 -10.29 -10.85 -8.87
N TYR A 129 -10.56 -9.91 -7.98
CA TYR A 129 -11.68 -9.95 -7.03
C TYR A 129 -12.83 -9.02 -7.46
N GLY A 130 -12.73 -8.40 -8.65
CA GLY A 130 -13.72 -7.41 -9.10
C GLY A 130 -13.67 -6.10 -8.29
N ASP A 131 -12.55 -5.82 -7.66
CA ASP A 131 -12.29 -4.63 -6.85
C ASP A 131 -11.32 -3.69 -7.59
N THR A 132 -11.12 -2.51 -7.04
CA THR A 132 -10.17 -1.49 -7.50
C THR A 132 -9.00 -1.31 -6.53
N LEU A 133 -9.00 -2.00 -5.39
CA LEU A 133 -8.01 -1.90 -4.34
C LEU A 133 -7.43 -3.27 -3.99
N SER A 134 -6.13 -3.30 -3.67
CA SER A 134 -5.44 -4.52 -3.25
C SER A 134 -5.97 -5.06 -1.92
N ASN A 135 -6.23 -6.35 -1.86
CA ASN A 135 -6.48 -7.06 -0.61
C ASN A 135 -5.70 -8.38 -0.61
N HIS A 136 -4.57 -8.39 0.06
CA HIS A 136 -3.65 -9.54 0.11
C HIS A 136 -3.90 -10.48 1.30
N THR A 137 -5.00 -10.32 2.03
CA THR A 137 -5.28 -11.13 3.24
C THR A 137 -5.34 -12.61 2.91
N GLU A 138 -6.17 -12.98 1.93
CA GLU A 138 -6.31 -14.37 1.49
C GLU A 138 -5.07 -14.85 0.74
N LEU A 139 -4.58 -14.06 -0.21
CA LEU A 139 -3.36 -14.36 -0.96
C LEU A 139 -2.20 -14.71 -0.01
N THR A 140 -1.98 -13.91 1.02
CA THR A 140 -0.90 -14.15 1.99
C THR A 140 -1.11 -15.43 2.76
N ALA A 141 -2.32 -15.66 3.30
CA ALA A 141 -2.60 -16.83 4.09
C ALA A 141 -2.37 -18.13 3.28
N VAL A 142 -2.81 -18.15 2.02
CA VAL A 142 -2.65 -19.31 1.15
C VAL A 142 -1.19 -19.46 0.70
N SER A 143 -0.56 -18.39 0.23
CA SER A 143 0.81 -18.46 -0.30
C SER A 143 1.83 -18.78 0.77
N ASP A 144 1.71 -18.22 1.99
CA ASP A 144 2.58 -18.56 3.13
C ASP A 144 2.48 -20.04 3.47
N ALA A 145 1.27 -20.59 3.54
CA ALA A 145 1.05 -22.00 3.84
C ALA A 145 1.65 -22.92 2.75
N VAL A 146 1.43 -22.59 1.48
CA VAL A 146 1.95 -23.37 0.34
C VAL A 146 3.46 -23.31 0.27
N VAL A 147 4.05 -22.11 0.33
CA VAL A 147 5.51 -21.92 0.27
C VAL A 147 6.18 -22.63 1.44
N ALA A 148 5.66 -22.51 2.67
CA ALA A 148 6.20 -23.19 3.83
C ALA A 148 6.10 -24.72 3.72
N ALA A 149 5.02 -25.26 3.17
CA ALA A 149 4.86 -26.70 2.96
C ALA A 149 5.87 -27.23 1.93
N ILE A 150 6.03 -26.53 0.80
CA ILE A 150 6.98 -26.89 -0.24
C ILE A 150 8.41 -26.79 0.30
N ALA A 151 8.77 -25.70 0.99
CA ALA A 151 10.11 -25.50 1.54
C ALA A 151 10.51 -26.62 2.50
N LYS A 152 9.58 -27.11 3.33
CA LYS A 152 9.81 -28.22 4.26
C LYS A 152 9.89 -29.58 3.59
N GLY A 153 9.09 -29.80 2.54
CA GLY A 153 9.00 -31.08 1.84
C GLY A 153 9.85 -31.18 0.57
N CYS A 154 10.53 -30.11 0.21
CA CYS A 154 11.28 -30.03 -1.05
C CYS A 154 12.55 -30.88 -1.00
N LEU A 155 12.61 -31.90 -1.85
CA LEU A 155 13.77 -32.77 -2.05
C LEU A 155 14.65 -32.32 -3.21
N LEU A 156 14.50 -31.10 -3.72
CA LEU A 156 15.25 -30.61 -4.88
C LEU A 156 16.77 -30.65 -4.69
N TYR A 157 17.24 -30.58 -3.44
CA TYR A 157 18.66 -30.63 -3.09
C TYR A 157 19.10 -31.98 -2.49
N THR A 158 18.15 -32.91 -2.27
CA THR A 158 18.46 -34.26 -1.81
C THR A 158 18.43 -35.29 -2.93
N SER A 159 18.01 -34.91 -4.14
CA SER A 159 18.18 -35.73 -5.32
C SER A 159 19.66 -35.83 -5.63
N PRO A 160 20.17 -37.03 -5.85
CA PRO A 160 21.56 -37.18 -6.24
C PRO A 160 21.83 -36.34 -7.49
N SER A 161 22.94 -35.62 -7.46
CA SER A 161 23.41 -34.87 -8.61
C SER A 161 23.64 -35.84 -9.76
N PRO A 162 23.39 -35.48 -11.02
CA PRO A 162 23.76 -36.31 -12.16
C PRO A 162 25.27 -36.63 -12.24
N ARG A 163 26.06 -36.13 -11.27
CA ARG A 163 27.50 -36.36 -11.14
C ARG A 163 27.85 -37.31 -9.99
N ASP A 164 26.87 -37.73 -9.19
CA ASP A 164 27.02 -38.73 -8.15
C ASP A 164 26.59 -40.11 -8.72
#